data_35d3469e6c350dcf5d591477930a3f59
#
_entry.id   35d3469e6c350dcf5d591477930a3f59
#
_cell.length_a   1.000
_cell.length_b   1.000
_cell.length_c   1.000
_cell.angle_alpha   90.00
_cell.angle_beta   90.00
_cell.angle_gamma   90.00
#
_symmetry.space_group_name_H-M   'P 1'
#
loop_
_entity.id
_entity.type
_entity.pdbx_description
1 polymer ?
#
loop_
_entity_poly.entity_id
_entity_poly.type
_entity_poly.pdbx_seq_one_letter_code
_entity_poly.pdbx_strand_id
1 'polypeptide(L)'
;KLISPDGKEITSSSANLTKNIIKTWGIRENTNQKLLKLSNITKIFDDRSISYRKKLIDEKAVKAVNDVSFELFEGETLGLVGESGSGKSTIAKIITGLVRPTAGELEYNNFSLYNSKKKYQISKSRGQIQMIFQDPYSSLNPRFKVRDIIAEPLKFFQKNITKNDLDQSVFDLIDIAGMTRQSLDRYPHEFSGGQRQRISIARALATRPRLLICDEPTSALDVSIQAQILNLLKDIQDELHLTMLFISHDLPVIRQMCNRIIVLKNGIICETNEAETLFNNPKHQYTKELINLMPKIESII
;
A
#
# COMPACT_ATOMS: atom_id res chain seq x y z
N LYS A 1 -0.67 16.50 11.00
CA LYS A 1 -0.50 17.41 9.86
C LYS A 1 0.95 17.37 9.42
N LEU A 2 1.19 17.18 8.13
CA LEU A 2 2.54 17.18 7.57
C LEU A 2 3.03 18.60 7.42
N ILE A 3 4.28 18.84 7.81
CA ILE A 3 4.93 20.15 7.70
C ILE A 3 5.88 20.07 6.49
N SER A 4 5.85 21.09 5.62
CA SER A 4 6.81 21.21 4.51
C SER A 4 8.22 21.52 5.04
N PRO A 5 9.29 21.31 4.26
CA PRO A 5 10.67 21.61 4.68
C PRO A 5 10.90 23.05 5.08
N ASP A 6 10.06 23.99 4.65
CA ASP A 6 10.05 25.41 5.00
C ASP A 6 9.16 25.74 6.22
N GLY A 7 8.72 24.75 6.98
CA GLY A 7 7.97 24.89 8.23
C GLY A 7 6.50 25.29 8.08
N LYS A 8 5.92 25.30 6.87
CA LYS A 8 4.53 25.64 6.65
C LYS A 8 3.63 24.40 6.77
N GLU A 9 2.52 24.52 7.51
CA GLU A 9 1.46 23.52 7.51
C GLU A 9 0.89 23.35 6.09
N ILE A 10 1.01 22.16 5.53
CA ILE A 10 0.37 21.82 4.25
C ILE A 10 -1.07 21.40 4.56
N THR A 11 -1.99 22.37 4.49
CA THR A 11 -3.41 22.07 4.61
C THR A 11 -3.90 21.39 3.33
N SER A 12 -4.40 20.15 3.44
CA SER A 12 -5.12 19.53 2.34
C SER A 12 -6.45 20.25 2.12
N SER A 13 -6.86 20.44 0.88
CA SER A 13 -8.18 20.99 0.52
C SER A 13 -9.33 19.99 0.78
N SER A 14 -9.10 18.98 1.60
CA SER A 14 -9.97 17.82 1.84
C SER A 14 -11.09 18.06 2.87
N ALA A 15 -11.21 19.25 3.42
CA ALA A 15 -12.23 19.57 4.44
C ALA A 15 -13.70 19.30 4.00
N ASN A 16 -13.94 19.05 2.71
CA ASN A 16 -15.27 18.72 2.18
C ASN A 16 -15.43 17.23 1.79
N LEU A 17 -14.37 16.43 1.93
CA LEU A 17 -14.38 14.99 1.61
C LEU A 17 -15.37 14.20 2.49
N THR A 18 -15.58 14.68 3.68
CA THR A 18 -15.94 13.91 4.84
C THR A 18 -17.40 13.49 4.91
N LYS A 19 -18.35 14.38 4.60
CA LYS A 19 -19.75 14.10 4.96
C LYS A 19 -20.44 13.05 4.08
N ASN A 20 -20.15 13.02 2.78
CA ASN A 20 -20.85 12.10 1.87
C ASN A 20 -20.20 10.71 1.81
N ILE A 21 -18.88 10.62 2.01
CA ILE A 21 -18.14 9.37 1.91
C ILE A 21 -18.33 8.52 3.15
N ILE A 22 -18.21 9.11 4.34
CA ILE A 22 -18.49 8.43 5.61
C ILE A 22 -19.90 7.85 5.61
N LYS A 23 -20.87 8.60 5.08
CA LYS A 23 -22.27 8.14 4.97
C LYS A 23 -22.44 6.94 4.04
N THR A 24 -21.61 6.81 3.00
CA THR A 24 -21.69 5.70 2.03
C THR A 24 -20.81 4.51 2.37
N TRP A 25 -19.68 4.71 3.08
CA TRP A 25 -18.73 3.63 3.42
C TRP A 25 -19.06 2.97 4.76
N GLY A 26 -19.79 3.65 5.64
CA GLY A 26 -19.99 3.26 7.04
C GLY A 26 -18.74 3.53 7.88
N ILE A 27 -18.93 3.94 9.12
CA ILE A 27 -17.85 4.10 10.09
C ILE A 27 -17.38 2.69 10.45
N ARG A 28 -16.11 2.37 10.24
CA ARG A 28 -15.51 1.14 10.76
C ARG A 28 -15.08 1.43 12.20
N GLU A 29 -15.53 0.63 13.13
CA GLU A 29 -15.04 0.67 14.50
C GLU A 29 -13.59 0.16 14.52
N ASN A 30 -12.75 0.82 15.30
CA ASN A 30 -11.39 0.33 15.54
C ASN A 30 -11.49 -0.84 16.55
N THR A 31 -11.56 -2.06 16.04
CA THR A 31 -11.82 -3.24 16.86
C THR A 31 -10.57 -3.86 17.47
N ASN A 32 -9.39 -3.34 17.15
CA ASN A 32 -8.10 -3.93 17.50
C ASN A 32 -7.99 -5.43 17.14
N GLN A 33 -8.80 -5.88 16.18
CA GLN A 33 -8.81 -7.25 15.69
C GLN A 33 -7.72 -7.46 14.65
N LYS A 34 -7.17 -8.66 14.64
CA LYS A 34 -6.19 -9.06 13.64
C LYS A 34 -6.88 -9.21 12.27
N LEU A 35 -6.47 -8.38 11.32
CA LEU A 35 -6.97 -8.42 9.95
C LEU A 35 -6.14 -9.35 9.06
N LEU A 36 -4.82 -9.31 9.20
CA LEU A 36 -3.88 -10.08 8.38
C LEU A 36 -2.84 -10.76 9.26
N LYS A 37 -2.50 -12.02 8.95
CA LYS A 37 -1.41 -12.75 9.59
C LYS A 37 -0.58 -13.48 8.54
N LEU A 38 0.71 -13.26 8.58
CA LEU A 38 1.71 -14.03 7.87
C LEU A 38 2.40 -14.96 8.86
N SER A 39 2.53 -16.24 8.50
CA SER A 39 3.22 -17.25 9.32
C SER A 39 4.25 -17.98 8.46
N ASN A 40 5.54 -17.78 8.79
CA ASN A 40 6.69 -18.44 8.18
C ASN A 40 6.72 -18.32 6.65
N ILE A 41 6.31 -17.16 6.12
CA ILE A 41 6.27 -16.91 4.68
C ILE A 41 7.67 -16.96 4.10
N THR A 42 7.84 -17.83 3.11
CA THR A 42 9.06 -17.94 2.33
C THR A 42 8.76 -17.85 0.84
N LYS A 43 9.57 -17.07 0.10
CA LYS A 43 9.48 -16.99 -1.36
C LYS A 43 10.86 -17.14 -1.98
N ILE A 44 10.97 -18.16 -2.82
CA ILE A 44 12.15 -18.43 -3.63
C ILE A 44 11.73 -18.21 -5.10
N PHE A 45 12.52 -17.45 -5.83
CA PHE A 45 12.40 -17.32 -7.28
C PHE A 45 13.48 -18.17 -7.94
N ASP A 46 13.04 -19.17 -8.70
CA ASP A 46 13.91 -20.00 -9.51
C ASP A 46 14.05 -19.37 -10.90
N ASP A 47 15.27 -19.19 -11.35
CA ASP A 47 15.54 -18.80 -12.73
C ASP A 47 15.40 -20.04 -13.65
N ARG A 48 14.16 -20.34 -14.05
CA ARG A 48 13.86 -21.50 -14.92
C ARG A 48 14.34 -21.34 -16.36
N SER A 49 14.99 -20.25 -16.71
CA SER A 49 15.50 -20.00 -18.07
C SER A 49 16.70 -20.88 -18.43
N ILE A 50 17.27 -21.64 -17.48
CA ILE A 50 18.44 -22.54 -17.69
C ILE A 50 18.08 -23.99 -17.37
N SER A 51 17.04 -24.51 -18.02
CA SER A 51 16.47 -25.85 -17.75
C SER A 51 17.15 -27.01 -18.46
N TYR A 52 18.42 -26.95 -18.79
CA TYR A 52 19.11 -28.09 -19.44
C TYR A 52 20.30 -28.69 -18.68
N ARG A 53 20.67 -28.22 -17.49
CA ARG A 53 21.73 -28.88 -16.67
C ARG A 53 21.32 -28.95 -15.20
N LYS A 54 20.67 -30.03 -14.84
CA LYS A 54 20.11 -30.40 -13.53
C LYS A 54 21.08 -30.43 -12.33
N LYS A 55 22.33 -29.98 -12.47
CA LYS A 55 23.38 -30.09 -11.44
C LYS A 55 23.97 -28.77 -10.96
N LEU A 56 23.47 -27.61 -11.44
CA LEU A 56 23.92 -26.25 -11.02
C LEU A 56 22.79 -25.41 -10.43
N ILE A 57 21.72 -26.05 -9.93
CA ILE A 57 20.45 -25.38 -9.56
C ILE A 57 20.52 -24.69 -8.21
N ASP A 58 21.42 -25.05 -7.32
CA ASP A 58 21.47 -24.50 -5.95
C ASP A 58 22.09 -23.10 -5.84
N GLU A 59 22.86 -22.64 -6.86
CA GLU A 59 23.60 -21.37 -6.75
C GLU A 59 22.85 -20.12 -7.30
N LYS A 60 21.69 -20.28 -7.95
CA LYS A 60 20.96 -19.15 -8.58
C LYS A 60 19.55 -18.90 -8.06
N ALA A 61 19.07 -19.64 -7.09
CA ALA A 61 17.78 -19.43 -6.49
C ALA A 61 17.82 -18.22 -5.53
N VAL A 62 17.08 -17.15 -5.86
CA VAL A 62 17.01 -15.96 -5.00
C VAL A 62 15.91 -16.15 -3.96
N LYS A 63 16.29 -16.25 -2.70
CA LYS A 63 15.37 -16.30 -1.56
C LYS A 63 14.95 -14.87 -1.20
N ALA A 64 13.92 -14.36 -1.89
CA ALA A 64 13.47 -12.99 -1.75
C ALA A 64 12.74 -12.71 -0.43
N VAL A 65 12.10 -13.72 0.15
CA VAL A 65 11.46 -13.68 1.48
C VAL A 65 11.82 -14.98 2.20
N ASN A 66 12.27 -14.88 3.44
CA ASN A 66 12.81 -15.97 4.21
C ASN A 66 12.22 -15.99 5.62
N ASP A 67 11.25 -16.87 5.84
CA ASP A 67 10.66 -17.14 7.16
C ASP A 67 10.06 -15.90 7.84
N VAL A 68 9.32 -15.09 7.06
CA VAL A 68 8.71 -13.85 7.54
C VAL A 68 7.38 -14.12 8.21
N SER A 69 7.24 -13.65 9.46
CA SER A 69 6.00 -13.74 10.24
C SER A 69 5.66 -12.41 10.87
N PHE A 70 4.44 -11.91 10.66
CA PHE A 70 3.90 -10.72 11.33
C PHE A 70 2.38 -10.68 11.27
N GLU A 71 1.82 -9.79 12.06
CA GLU A 71 0.37 -9.52 12.11
C GLU A 71 0.11 -8.05 11.84
N LEU A 72 -1.06 -7.76 11.24
CA LEU A 72 -1.56 -6.43 10.97
C LEU A 72 -2.97 -6.32 11.53
N PHE A 73 -3.21 -5.27 12.33
CA PHE A 73 -4.48 -5.05 13.03
C PHE A 73 -5.38 -4.06 12.28
N GLU A 74 -6.69 -4.14 12.51
CA GLU A 74 -7.64 -3.21 11.89
C GLU A 74 -7.39 -1.76 12.28
N GLY A 75 -7.43 -0.85 11.31
CA GLY A 75 -7.18 0.57 11.49
C GLY A 75 -5.71 0.94 11.70
N GLU A 76 -4.80 -0.04 11.75
CA GLU A 76 -3.36 0.19 11.90
C GLU A 76 -2.73 0.60 10.56
N THR A 77 -1.76 1.51 10.61
CA THR A 77 -0.77 1.70 9.53
C THR A 77 0.54 1.05 9.95
N LEU A 78 0.86 -0.09 9.33
CA LEU A 78 2.10 -0.84 9.55
C LEU A 78 3.14 -0.45 8.50
N GLY A 79 4.30 0.04 8.93
CA GLY A 79 5.43 0.36 8.06
C GLY A 79 6.27 -0.88 7.76
N LEU A 80 6.69 -1.05 6.51
CA LEU A 80 7.66 -2.08 6.11
C LEU A 80 8.85 -1.40 5.44
N VAL A 81 9.98 -1.37 6.11
CA VAL A 81 11.19 -0.64 5.70
C VAL A 81 12.37 -1.57 5.45
N GLY A 82 13.32 -1.10 4.68
CA GLY A 82 14.58 -1.80 4.34
C GLY A 82 15.11 -1.35 2.99
N GLU A 83 16.33 -1.73 2.67
CA GLU A 83 16.98 -1.39 1.40
C GLU A 83 16.22 -1.95 0.18
N SER A 84 16.56 -1.41 -1.01
CA SER A 84 16.06 -1.99 -2.27
C SER A 84 16.45 -3.46 -2.37
N GLY A 85 15.54 -4.30 -2.83
CA GLY A 85 15.78 -5.75 -2.90
C GLY A 85 15.61 -6.52 -1.59
N SER A 86 15.30 -5.88 -0.45
CA SER A 86 15.10 -6.58 0.83
C SER A 86 13.86 -7.49 0.91
N GLY A 87 12.99 -7.50 -0.10
CA GLY A 87 11.82 -8.38 -0.17
C GLY A 87 10.46 -7.71 0.08
N LYS A 88 10.40 -6.40 0.35
CA LYS A 88 9.18 -5.62 0.68
C LYS A 88 8.07 -5.77 -0.37
N SER A 89 8.38 -5.43 -1.62
CA SER A 89 7.40 -5.54 -2.72
C SER A 89 7.02 -7.00 -3.02
N THR A 90 7.88 -7.96 -2.71
CA THR A 90 7.55 -9.39 -2.81
C THR A 90 6.50 -9.77 -1.76
N ILE A 91 6.63 -9.29 -0.53
CA ILE A 91 5.63 -9.46 0.54
C ILE A 91 4.30 -8.84 0.11
N ALA A 92 4.30 -7.60 -0.40
CA ALA A 92 3.10 -6.93 -0.92
C ALA A 92 2.39 -7.76 -2.01
N LYS A 93 3.16 -8.28 -2.97
CA LYS A 93 2.65 -9.14 -4.05
C LYS A 93 2.12 -10.48 -3.54
N ILE A 94 2.68 -11.02 -2.46
CA ILE A 94 2.14 -12.23 -1.82
C ILE A 94 0.80 -11.91 -1.15
N ILE A 95 0.69 -10.82 -0.40
CA ILE A 95 -0.54 -10.45 0.29
C ILE A 95 -1.68 -10.19 -0.71
N THR A 96 -1.40 -9.51 -1.82
CA THR A 96 -2.39 -9.26 -2.89
C THR A 96 -2.72 -10.49 -3.74
N GLY A 97 -1.97 -11.58 -3.60
CA GLY A 97 -2.14 -12.80 -4.38
C GLY A 97 -1.56 -12.75 -5.80
N LEU A 98 -0.78 -11.72 -6.13
CA LEU A 98 -0.05 -11.61 -7.40
C LEU A 98 1.09 -12.62 -7.50
N VAL A 99 1.68 -13.00 -6.37
CA VAL A 99 2.72 -14.00 -6.26
C VAL A 99 2.34 -15.01 -5.18
N ARG A 100 2.49 -16.31 -5.45
CA ARG A 100 2.31 -17.34 -4.43
C ARG A 100 3.58 -17.49 -3.59
N PRO A 101 3.47 -17.65 -2.26
CA PRO A 101 4.60 -18.03 -1.43
C PRO A 101 5.08 -19.44 -1.81
N THR A 102 6.35 -19.73 -1.55
CA THR A 102 6.93 -21.09 -1.70
C THR A 102 6.57 -21.95 -0.49
N ALA A 103 6.54 -21.34 0.70
CA ALA A 103 6.12 -21.98 1.95
C ALA A 103 5.49 -20.93 2.90
N GLY A 104 4.88 -21.42 3.96
CA GLY A 104 4.20 -20.59 4.97
C GLY A 104 2.71 -20.42 4.69
N GLU A 105 2.05 -19.69 5.58
CA GLU A 105 0.61 -19.47 5.54
C GLU A 105 0.26 -17.98 5.64
N LEU A 106 -0.75 -17.57 4.87
CA LEU A 106 -1.32 -16.23 4.87
C LEU A 106 -2.79 -16.31 5.23
N GLU A 107 -3.15 -15.72 6.36
CA GLU A 107 -4.52 -15.60 6.81
C GLU A 107 -5.01 -14.14 6.66
N TYR A 108 -6.21 -13.95 6.12
CA TYR A 108 -6.89 -12.67 6.05
C TYR A 108 -8.28 -12.83 6.66
N ASN A 109 -8.58 -12.03 7.69
CA ASN A 109 -9.83 -12.11 8.44
C ASN A 109 -10.15 -13.56 8.90
N ASN A 110 -9.16 -14.21 9.53
CA ASN A 110 -9.20 -15.62 9.99
C ASN A 110 -9.42 -16.65 8.88
N PHE A 111 -9.12 -16.31 7.65
CA PHE A 111 -9.30 -17.16 6.49
C PHE A 111 -8.01 -17.33 5.72
N SER A 112 -7.57 -18.60 5.49
CA SER A 112 -6.35 -18.89 4.71
C SER A 112 -6.55 -18.58 3.22
N LEU A 113 -5.70 -17.70 2.68
CA LEU A 113 -5.80 -17.25 1.28
C LEU A 113 -5.22 -18.27 0.28
N TYR A 114 -4.27 -19.11 0.69
CA TYR A 114 -3.59 -20.02 -0.22
C TYR A 114 -4.00 -21.48 -0.08
N ASN A 115 -4.42 -21.91 1.12
CA ASN A 115 -4.76 -23.30 1.43
C ASN A 115 -6.26 -23.60 1.35
N SER A 116 -7.10 -22.58 1.08
CA SER A 116 -8.53 -22.75 1.05
C SER A 116 -9.03 -23.37 -0.25
N LYS A 117 -9.89 -24.39 -0.12
CA LYS A 117 -10.66 -24.94 -1.24
C LYS A 117 -11.82 -24.04 -1.70
N LYS A 118 -12.12 -22.96 -0.95
CA LYS A 118 -13.26 -22.06 -1.19
C LYS A 118 -12.88 -20.88 -2.10
N LYS A 119 -12.83 -21.10 -3.40
CA LYS A 119 -12.50 -20.09 -4.42
C LYS A 119 -13.28 -18.77 -4.29
N TYR A 120 -14.54 -18.83 -3.88
CA TYR A 120 -15.39 -17.64 -3.70
C TYR A 120 -14.89 -16.70 -2.59
N GLN A 121 -14.47 -17.25 -1.45
CA GLN A 121 -13.94 -16.45 -0.35
C GLN A 121 -12.62 -15.80 -0.71
N ILE A 122 -11.76 -16.49 -1.46
CA ILE A 122 -10.51 -15.91 -1.99
C ILE A 122 -10.82 -14.75 -2.93
N SER A 123 -11.78 -14.89 -3.83
CA SER A 123 -12.18 -13.81 -4.74
C SER A 123 -12.73 -12.59 -3.99
N LYS A 124 -13.57 -12.80 -2.98
CA LYS A 124 -14.12 -11.74 -2.12
C LYS A 124 -13.02 -11.02 -1.35
N SER A 125 -12.07 -11.76 -0.78
CA SER A 125 -10.93 -11.19 -0.05
C SER A 125 -10.06 -10.32 -0.96
N ARG A 126 -9.86 -10.69 -2.22
CA ARG A 126 -9.10 -9.89 -3.20
C ARG A 126 -9.73 -8.51 -3.46
N GLY A 127 -11.06 -8.40 -3.46
CA GLY A 127 -11.73 -7.10 -3.52
C GLY A 127 -11.47 -6.23 -2.29
N GLN A 128 -11.23 -6.85 -1.15
CA GLN A 128 -10.99 -6.15 0.13
C GLN A 128 -9.50 -5.81 0.37
N ILE A 129 -8.58 -6.35 -0.42
CA ILE A 129 -7.14 -6.08 -0.37
C ILE A 129 -6.76 -5.40 -1.68
N GLN A 130 -6.38 -4.13 -1.62
CA GLN A 130 -5.99 -3.37 -2.80
C GLN A 130 -4.57 -2.83 -2.65
N MET A 131 -3.94 -2.48 -3.78
CA MET A 131 -2.55 -2.05 -3.80
C MET A 131 -2.39 -0.80 -4.68
N ILE A 132 -1.66 0.16 -4.15
CA ILE A 132 -1.11 1.29 -4.88
C ILE A 132 0.33 0.90 -5.23
N PHE A 133 0.65 0.87 -6.52
CA PHE A 133 1.96 0.46 -7.03
C PHE A 133 2.94 1.64 -7.05
N GLN A 134 4.21 1.31 -7.01
CA GLN A 134 5.33 2.25 -7.03
C GLN A 134 5.32 3.16 -8.27
N ASP A 135 5.01 2.61 -9.44
CA ASP A 135 4.91 3.38 -10.68
C ASP A 135 3.44 3.51 -11.11
N PRO A 136 2.86 4.72 -10.96
CA PRO A 136 1.49 4.97 -11.40
C PRO A 136 1.34 4.91 -12.91
N TYR A 137 2.41 5.15 -13.68
CA TYR A 137 2.34 5.13 -15.13
C TYR A 137 2.08 3.72 -15.67
N SER A 138 2.86 2.74 -15.20
CA SER A 138 2.72 1.33 -15.62
C SER A 138 1.45 0.68 -15.06
N SER A 139 0.90 1.23 -13.96
CA SER A 139 -0.28 0.67 -13.31
C SER A 139 -1.61 1.07 -13.96
N LEU A 140 -1.65 2.16 -14.74
CA LEU A 140 -2.85 2.65 -15.39
C LEU A 140 -2.86 2.27 -16.88
N ASN A 141 -3.98 1.72 -17.37
CA ASN A 141 -4.11 1.42 -18.80
C ASN A 141 -4.18 2.73 -19.62
N PRO A 142 -3.17 3.04 -20.46
CA PRO A 142 -3.10 4.31 -21.18
C PRO A 142 -4.19 4.50 -22.25
N ARG A 143 -4.89 3.42 -22.60
CA ARG A 143 -5.97 3.42 -23.62
C ARG A 143 -7.34 3.70 -23.02
N PHE A 144 -7.46 3.71 -21.69
CA PHE A 144 -8.72 3.96 -20.99
C PHE A 144 -8.76 5.39 -20.46
N LYS A 145 -9.95 5.99 -20.51
CA LYS A 145 -10.20 7.25 -19.82
C LYS A 145 -10.18 7.03 -18.32
N VAL A 146 -9.90 8.08 -17.54
CA VAL A 146 -9.89 8.03 -16.07
C VAL A 146 -11.18 7.46 -15.50
N ARG A 147 -12.32 7.83 -16.06
CA ARG A 147 -13.64 7.26 -15.71
C ARG A 147 -13.64 5.73 -15.79
N ASP A 148 -13.14 5.17 -16.88
CA ASP A 148 -13.16 3.72 -17.09
C ASP A 148 -12.18 3.00 -16.17
N ILE A 149 -11.02 3.60 -15.92
CA ILE A 149 -10.00 3.09 -14.97
C ILE A 149 -10.57 2.97 -13.55
N ILE A 150 -11.31 4.00 -13.08
CA ILE A 150 -11.93 3.99 -11.75
C ILE A 150 -13.15 3.06 -11.71
N ALA A 151 -13.91 2.99 -12.80
CA ALA A 151 -15.09 2.15 -12.90
C ALA A 151 -14.80 0.65 -13.05
N GLU A 152 -13.61 0.27 -13.56
CA GLU A 152 -13.25 -1.13 -13.82
C GLU A 152 -13.37 -2.02 -12.59
N PRO A 153 -12.76 -1.70 -11.43
CA PRO A 153 -12.91 -2.50 -10.22
C PRO A 153 -14.36 -2.58 -9.72
N LEU A 154 -15.12 -1.48 -9.82
CA LEU A 154 -16.54 -1.45 -9.45
C LEU A 154 -17.35 -2.44 -10.27
N LYS A 155 -17.20 -2.41 -11.60
CA LYS A 155 -17.88 -3.34 -12.52
C LYS A 155 -17.49 -4.80 -12.27
N PHE A 156 -16.22 -5.04 -11.94
CA PHE A 156 -15.72 -6.40 -11.72
C PHE A 156 -16.26 -7.03 -10.43
N PHE A 157 -16.27 -6.27 -9.34
CA PHE A 157 -16.68 -6.80 -8.03
C PHE A 157 -18.17 -6.61 -7.73
N GLN A 158 -18.86 -5.67 -8.38
CA GLN A 158 -20.29 -5.36 -8.18
C GLN A 158 -21.06 -5.60 -9.48
N LYS A 159 -21.30 -6.86 -9.82
CA LYS A 159 -21.93 -7.27 -11.09
C LYS A 159 -23.29 -6.63 -11.40
N ASN A 160 -24.03 -6.22 -10.38
CA ASN A 160 -25.38 -5.66 -10.49
C ASN A 160 -25.41 -4.13 -10.24
N ILE A 161 -24.27 -3.44 -10.29
CA ILE A 161 -24.25 -1.99 -10.10
C ILE A 161 -25.03 -1.30 -11.22
N THR A 162 -25.95 -0.41 -10.87
CA THR A 162 -26.68 0.37 -11.87
C THR A 162 -25.76 1.43 -12.47
N LYS A 163 -26.11 1.96 -13.66
CA LYS A 163 -25.33 3.01 -14.30
C LYS A 163 -25.23 4.26 -13.42
N ASN A 164 -26.34 4.64 -12.78
CA ASN A 164 -26.38 5.83 -11.93
C ASN A 164 -25.50 5.65 -10.68
N ASP A 165 -25.54 4.49 -10.03
CA ASP A 165 -24.71 4.21 -8.86
C ASP A 165 -23.23 4.13 -9.22
N LEU A 166 -22.91 3.59 -10.41
CA LEU A 166 -21.55 3.56 -10.94
C LEU A 166 -21.01 4.97 -11.17
N ASP A 167 -21.79 5.81 -11.86
CA ASP A 167 -21.40 7.19 -12.16
C ASP A 167 -21.23 8.00 -10.88
N GLN A 168 -22.14 7.86 -9.92
CA GLN A 168 -22.02 8.51 -8.60
C GLN A 168 -20.77 8.03 -7.84
N SER A 169 -20.51 6.71 -7.82
CA SER A 169 -19.32 6.16 -7.16
C SER A 169 -18.03 6.68 -7.80
N VAL A 170 -17.98 6.79 -9.12
CA VAL A 170 -16.83 7.35 -9.84
C VAL A 170 -16.62 8.83 -9.50
N PHE A 171 -17.72 9.61 -9.41
CA PHE A 171 -17.65 11.02 -8.98
C PHE A 171 -17.12 11.16 -7.56
N ASP A 172 -17.63 10.34 -6.62
CA ASP A 172 -17.17 10.37 -5.24
C ASP A 172 -15.69 10.02 -5.13
N LEU A 173 -15.22 9.00 -5.86
CA LEU A 173 -13.84 8.55 -5.85
C LEU A 173 -12.87 9.59 -6.43
N ILE A 174 -13.24 10.29 -7.50
CA ILE A 174 -12.39 11.34 -8.08
C ILE A 174 -12.34 12.56 -7.17
N ASP A 175 -13.45 12.89 -6.51
CA ASP A 175 -13.53 13.97 -5.52
C ASP A 175 -12.65 13.62 -4.28
N ILE A 176 -12.67 12.35 -3.79
CA ILE A 176 -11.77 11.84 -2.74
C ILE A 176 -10.30 12.03 -3.11
N ALA A 177 -9.94 11.73 -4.34
CA ALA A 177 -8.57 11.90 -4.80
C ALA A 177 -8.16 13.38 -4.97
N GLY A 178 -9.06 14.33 -4.67
CA GLY A 178 -8.80 15.76 -4.79
C GLY A 178 -8.63 16.22 -6.24
N MET A 179 -9.37 15.60 -7.17
CA MET A 179 -9.35 15.94 -8.59
C MET A 179 -10.72 16.45 -9.06
N THR A 180 -10.71 17.21 -10.14
CA THR A 180 -11.95 17.72 -10.73
C THR A 180 -12.66 16.65 -11.57
N ARG A 181 -13.99 16.69 -11.63
CA ARG A 181 -14.78 15.75 -12.42
C ARG A 181 -14.49 15.82 -13.93
N GLN A 182 -14.00 16.95 -14.42
CA GLN A 182 -13.54 17.13 -15.81
C GLN A 182 -12.37 16.20 -16.15
N SER A 183 -11.58 15.78 -15.13
CA SER A 183 -10.50 14.81 -15.31
C SER A 183 -10.97 13.44 -15.78
N LEU A 184 -12.23 13.08 -15.57
CA LEU A 184 -12.79 11.76 -15.88
C LEU A 184 -12.82 11.46 -17.38
N ASP A 185 -12.89 12.49 -18.24
CA ASP A 185 -12.97 12.32 -19.69
C ASP A 185 -11.61 12.30 -20.38
N ARG A 186 -10.52 12.50 -19.62
CA ARG A 186 -9.15 12.55 -20.09
C ARG A 186 -8.43 11.20 -19.95
N TYR A 187 -7.30 11.06 -20.62
CA TYR A 187 -6.45 9.87 -20.60
C TYR A 187 -5.26 10.05 -19.63
N PRO A 188 -4.71 8.95 -19.07
CA PRO A 188 -3.60 9.03 -18.10
C PRO A 188 -2.37 9.81 -18.57
N HIS A 189 -2.04 9.76 -19.86
CA HIS A 189 -0.88 10.47 -20.41
C HIS A 189 -1.02 12.01 -20.40
N GLU A 190 -2.23 12.53 -20.20
CA GLU A 190 -2.49 13.97 -20.12
C GLU A 190 -2.29 14.55 -18.72
N PHE A 191 -1.84 13.74 -17.74
CA PHE A 191 -1.71 14.12 -16.34
C PHE A 191 -0.24 14.09 -15.87
N SER A 192 0.08 14.93 -14.87
CA SER A 192 1.34 14.88 -14.16
C SER A 192 1.49 13.59 -13.34
N GLY A 193 2.71 13.28 -12.88
CA GLY A 193 2.97 12.11 -12.02
C GLY A 193 2.09 12.08 -10.77
N GLY A 194 1.99 13.19 -10.06
CA GLY A 194 1.14 13.30 -8.86
C GLY A 194 -0.36 13.15 -9.16
N GLN A 195 -0.83 13.68 -10.30
CA GLN A 195 -2.22 13.48 -10.71
C GLN A 195 -2.51 12.03 -11.08
N ARG A 196 -1.58 11.33 -11.75
CA ARG A 196 -1.70 9.89 -12.01
C ARG A 196 -1.73 9.08 -10.73
N GLN A 197 -0.93 9.47 -9.73
CA GLN A 197 -0.96 8.84 -8.41
C GLN A 197 -2.31 9.00 -7.72
N ARG A 198 -2.92 10.18 -7.81
CA ARG A 198 -4.30 10.42 -7.32
C ARG A 198 -5.33 9.53 -8.02
N ILE A 199 -5.21 9.34 -9.33
CA ILE A 199 -6.07 8.41 -10.10
C ILE A 199 -5.85 6.96 -9.62
N SER A 200 -4.60 6.55 -9.36
CA SER A 200 -4.28 5.22 -8.82
C SER A 200 -4.87 4.99 -7.44
N ILE A 201 -4.85 6.02 -6.58
CA ILE A 201 -5.51 6.01 -5.26
C ILE A 201 -7.02 5.85 -5.42
N ALA A 202 -7.68 6.67 -6.27
CA ALA A 202 -9.11 6.56 -6.53
C ALA A 202 -9.51 5.16 -7.00
N ARG A 203 -8.74 4.57 -7.94
CA ARG A 203 -8.96 3.21 -8.43
C ARG A 203 -8.83 2.16 -7.32
N ALA A 204 -7.80 2.27 -6.48
CA ALA A 204 -7.59 1.33 -5.37
C ALA A 204 -8.72 1.40 -4.33
N LEU A 205 -9.30 2.58 -4.12
CA LEU A 205 -10.41 2.78 -3.20
C LEU A 205 -11.77 2.30 -3.75
N ALA A 206 -11.89 2.08 -5.06
CA ALA A 206 -13.16 1.77 -5.71
C ALA A 206 -13.89 0.54 -5.13
N THR A 207 -13.16 -0.46 -4.68
CA THR A 207 -13.74 -1.67 -4.06
C THR A 207 -14.07 -1.52 -2.58
N ARG A 208 -13.83 -0.34 -1.99
CA ARG A 208 -13.94 -0.08 -0.55
C ARG A 208 -13.10 -1.06 0.27
N PRO A 209 -11.79 -1.15 0.03
CA PRO A 209 -10.93 -2.15 0.63
C PRO A 209 -10.88 -2.02 2.16
N ARG A 210 -10.62 -3.13 2.87
CA ARG A 210 -10.29 -3.12 4.30
C ARG A 210 -8.79 -2.99 4.52
N LEU A 211 -7.98 -3.44 3.55
CA LEU A 211 -6.53 -3.34 3.56
C LEU A 211 -6.04 -2.66 2.28
N LEU A 212 -5.30 -1.57 2.46
CA LEU A 212 -4.60 -0.86 1.38
C LEU A 212 -3.11 -1.06 1.53
N ILE A 213 -2.46 -1.60 0.51
CA ILE A 213 -1.01 -1.75 0.45
C ILE A 213 -0.47 -0.58 -0.38
N CYS A 214 0.41 0.22 0.21
CA CYS A 214 1.07 1.34 -0.46
C CYS A 214 2.54 0.95 -0.70
N ASP A 215 2.87 0.50 -1.92
CA ASP A 215 4.23 0.11 -2.29
C ASP A 215 4.96 1.29 -2.89
N GLU A 216 5.76 1.98 -2.06
CA GLU A 216 6.51 3.20 -2.40
C GLU A 216 5.66 4.26 -3.14
N PRO A 217 4.53 4.70 -2.57
CA PRO A 217 3.50 5.45 -3.30
C PRO A 217 3.94 6.85 -3.75
N THR A 218 5.11 7.30 -3.35
CA THR A 218 5.62 8.66 -3.61
C THR A 218 7.03 8.70 -4.18
N SER A 219 7.70 7.55 -4.39
CA SER A 219 9.12 7.48 -4.77
C SER A 219 9.45 8.12 -6.13
N ALA A 220 8.48 8.23 -7.04
CA ALA A 220 8.64 8.82 -8.37
C ALA A 220 8.14 10.28 -8.46
N LEU A 221 7.93 10.95 -7.32
CA LEU A 221 7.33 12.29 -7.27
C LEU A 221 8.28 13.31 -6.64
N ASP A 222 8.13 14.57 -7.05
CA ASP A 222 8.84 15.68 -6.43
C ASP A 222 8.39 15.86 -4.96
N VAL A 223 9.24 16.43 -4.10
CA VAL A 223 9.05 16.58 -2.65
C VAL A 223 7.73 17.25 -2.29
N SER A 224 7.35 18.32 -3.02
CA SER A 224 6.10 19.05 -2.75
C SER A 224 4.84 18.23 -3.07
N ILE A 225 4.87 17.47 -4.15
CA ILE A 225 3.79 16.57 -4.57
C ILE A 225 3.73 15.34 -3.64
N GLN A 226 4.91 14.82 -3.24
CA GLN A 226 5.02 13.75 -2.27
C GLN A 226 4.26 14.06 -0.98
N ALA A 227 4.49 15.25 -0.39
CA ALA A 227 3.80 15.68 0.82
C ALA A 227 2.27 15.74 0.64
N GLN A 228 1.79 16.19 -0.53
CA GLN A 228 0.36 16.23 -0.82
C GLN A 228 -0.27 14.84 -0.91
N ILE A 229 0.44 13.86 -1.51
CA ILE A 229 -0.04 12.47 -1.61
C ILE A 229 -0.05 11.80 -0.24
N LEU A 230 0.98 12.04 0.59
CA LEU A 230 1.05 11.51 1.95
C LEU A 230 -0.07 12.06 2.84
N ASN A 231 -0.35 13.37 2.77
CA ASN A 231 -1.48 13.98 3.46
C ASN A 231 -2.81 13.36 3.01
N LEU A 232 -3.01 13.22 1.70
CA LEU A 232 -4.21 12.57 1.17
C LEU A 232 -4.40 11.15 1.71
N LEU A 233 -3.33 10.34 1.72
CA LEU A 233 -3.38 8.97 2.25
C LEU A 233 -3.65 8.96 3.76
N LYS A 234 -3.09 9.92 4.50
CA LYS A 234 -3.32 10.06 5.95
C LYS A 234 -4.77 10.45 6.24
N ASP A 235 -5.30 11.45 5.53
CA ASP A 235 -6.69 11.87 5.66
C ASP A 235 -7.65 10.70 5.36
N ILE A 236 -7.40 9.95 4.28
CA ILE A 236 -8.18 8.76 3.93
C ILE A 236 -8.12 7.70 5.03
N GLN A 237 -6.93 7.47 5.60
CA GLN A 237 -6.74 6.49 6.68
C GLN A 237 -7.52 6.90 7.93
N ASP A 238 -7.38 8.16 8.35
CA ASP A 238 -8.03 8.69 9.56
C ASP A 238 -9.57 8.69 9.42
N GLU A 239 -10.09 9.11 8.25
CA GLU A 239 -11.53 9.23 8.02
C GLU A 239 -12.23 7.87 7.81
N LEU A 240 -11.58 6.94 7.13
CA LEU A 240 -12.17 5.65 6.78
C LEU A 240 -11.75 4.52 7.73
N HIS A 241 -10.93 4.82 8.75
CA HIS A 241 -10.28 3.81 9.61
C HIS A 241 -9.69 2.66 8.79
N LEU A 242 -8.99 3.05 7.71
CA LEU A 242 -8.45 2.11 6.74
C LEU A 242 -7.18 1.46 7.29
N THR A 243 -7.10 0.14 7.24
CA THR A 243 -5.86 -0.57 7.56
C THR A 243 -4.88 -0.42 6.42
N MET A 244 -3.62 -0.05 6.72
CA MET A 244 -2.58 0.14 5.70
C MET A 244 -1.32 -0.66 5.97
N LEU A 245 -0.76 -1.25 4.92
CA LEU A 245 0.64 -1.69 4.88
C LEU A 245 1.41 -0.68 4.02
N PHE A 246 2.24 0.12 4.66
CA PHE A 246 2.96 1.22 4.03
C PHE A 246 4.43 0.83 3.81
N ILE A 247 4.85 0.69 2.56
CA ILE A 247 6.20 0.31 2.17
C ILE A 247 6.93 1.55 1.67
N SER A 248 8.08 1.85 2.27
CA SER A 248 8.95 2.93 1.82
C SER A 248 10.40 2.64 2.24
N HIS A 249 11.34 3.23 1.52
CA HIS A 249 12.73 3.35 1.95
C HIS A 249 13.01 4.72 2.62
N ASP A 250 12.03 5.64 2.59
CA ASP A 250 12.10 6.96 3.23
C ASP A 250 11.62 6.87 4.69
N LEU A 251 12.58 6.82 5.62
CA LEU A 251 12.32 6.65 7.05
C LEU A 251 11.56 7.84 7.68
N PRO A 252 11.86 9.13 7.37
CA PRO A 252 11.03 10.27 7.76
C PRO A 252 9.55 10.09 7.44
N VAL A 253 9.24 9.65 6.22
CA VAL A 253 7.86 9.37 5.81
C VAL A 253 7.23 8.26 6.65
N ILE A 254 7.96 7.17 6.86
CA ILE A 254 7.51 6.03 7.67
C ILE A 254 7.20 6.46 9.11
N ARG A 255 8.04 7.30 9.71
CA ARG A 255 7.84 7.80 11.07
C ARG A 255 6.53 8.58 11.21
N GLN A 256 6.18 9.37 10.18
CA GLN A 256 4.97 10.19 10.19
C GLN A 256 3.69 9.41 9.89
N MET A 257 3.80 8.37 9.05
CA MET A 257 2.64 7.64 8.54
C MET A 257 2.26 6.42 9.37
N CYS A 258 3.22 5.79 10.07
CA CYS A 258 3.05 4.45 10.60
C CYS A 258 2.95 4.44 12.13
N ASN A 259 2.11 3.55 12.66
CA ASN A 259 1.99 3.29 14.09
C ASN A 259 3.11 2.36 14.56
N ARG A 260 3.38 1.31 13.78
CA ARG A 260 4.37 0.27 14.04
C ARG A 260 5.17 0.00 12.78
N ILE A 261 6.43 -0.42 12.93
CA ILE A 261 7.39 -0.59 11.84
C ILE A 261 8.04 -1.96 11.93
N ILE A 262 8.17 -2.60 10.78
CA ILE A 262 8.96 -3.81 10.54
C ILE A 262 10.17 -3.42 9.69
N VAL A 263 11.36 -3.76 10.17
CA VAL A 263 12.63 -3.58 9.44
C VAL A 263 13.00 -4.90 8.80
N LEU A 264 13.14 -4.89 7.46
CA LEU A 264 13.43 -6.06 6.65
C LEU A 264 14.82 -5.94 6.01
N LYS A 265 15.65 -6.97 6.15
CA LYS A 265 16.96 -7.10 5.49
C LYS A 265 17.08 -8.47 4.86
N ASN A 266 17.43 -8.55 3.57
CA ASN A 266 17.66 -9.82 2.85
C ASN A 266 16.52 -10.84 3.04
N GLY A 267 15.28 -10.37 3.00
CA GLY A 267 14.10 -11.22 3.16
C GLY A 267 13.79 -11.65 4.59
N ILE A 268 14.50 -11.16 5.61
CA ILE A 268 14.33 -11.52 7.01
C ILE A 268 13.93 -10.28 7.82
N ILE A 269 13.02 -10.44 8.78
CA ILE A 269 12.67 -9.39 9.74
C ILE A 269 13.81 -9.26 10.75
N CYS A 270 14.42 -8.07 10.81
CA CYS A 270 15.47 -7.74 11.77
C CYS A 270 14.91 -7.17 13.07
N GLU A 271 13.90 -6.31 12.97
CA GLU A 271 13.31 -5.64 14.13
C GLU A 271 11.85 -5.28 13.83
N THR A 272 11.02 -5.32 14.89
CA THR A 272 9.64 -4.84 14.85
C THR A 272 9.35 -4.08 16.13
N ASN A 273 8.84 -2.86 16.02
CA ASN A 273 8.49 -2.04 17.18
C ASN A 273 7.47 -0.96 16.81
N GLU A 274 6.89 -0.28 17.81
CA GLU A 274 6.18 0.98 17.62
C GLU A 274 7.12 2.02 16.99
N ALA A 275 6.58 2.88 16.14
CA ALA A 275 7.38 3.81 15.36
C ALA A 275 8.32 4.66 16.25
N GLU A 276 7.76 5.37 17.23
CA GLU A 276 8.56 6.23 18.11
C GLU A 276 9.64 5.45 18.90
N THR A 277 9.31 4.24 19.37
CA THR A 277 10.26 3.39 20.08
C THR A 277 11.41 2.95 19.18
N LEU A 278 11.10 2.57 17.94
CA LEU A 278 12.10 2.13 16.96
C LEU A 278 13.07 3.25 16.60
N PHE A 279 12.59 4.49 16.42
CA PHE A 279 13.44 5.63 16.09
C PHE A 279 14.27 6.11 17.29
N ASN A 280 13.70 6.10 18.50
CA ASN A 280 14.38 6.62 19.68
C ASN A 280 15.32 5.60 20.33
N ASN A 281 15.02 4.30 20.23
CA ASN A 281 15.79 3.21 20.85
C ASN A 281 15.87 1.97 19.95
N PRO A 282 16.51 2.06 18.77
CA PRO A 282 16.69 0.92 17.87
C PRO A 282 17.59 -0.13 18.52
N LYS A 283 17.16 -1.40 18.45
CA LYS A 283 17.89 -2.51 19.06
C LYS A 283 18.86 -3.17 18.07
N HIS A 284 18.36 -3.49 16.89
CA HIS A 284 19.13 -4.19 15.88
C HIS A 284 20.16 -3.27 15.21
N GLN A 285 21.39 -3.77 14.97
CA GLN A 285 22.48 -3.00 14.38
C GLN A 285 22.11 -2.37 13.05
N TYR A 286 21.46 -3.14 12.16
CA TYR A 286 21.00 -2.66 10.87
C TYR A 286 19.96 -1.52 10.98
N THR A 287 19.07 -1.59 11.96
CA THR A 287 18.10 -0.50 12.20
C THR A 287 18.83 0.79 12.61
N LYS A 288 19.86 0.69 13.45
CA LYS A 288 20.72 1.83 13.83
C LYS A 288 21.41 2.43 12.63
N GLU A 289 21.97 1.59 11.76
CA GLU A 289 22.60 2.02 10.51
C GLU A 289 21.62 2.75 9.60
N LEU A 290 20.44 2.20 9.37
CA LEU A 290 19.40 2.86 8.57
C LEU A 290 18.99 4.22 9.12
N ILE A 291 18.77 4.31 10.45
CA ILE A 291 18.38 5.57 11.10
C ILE A 291 19.51 6.61 11.02
N ASN A 292 20.77 6.18 11.18
CA ASN A 292 21.92 7.09 11.09
C ASN A 292 22.15 7.67 9.68
N LEU A 293 21.66 6.99 8.64
CA LEU A 293 21.70 7.48 7.27
C LEU A 293 20.62 8.53 6.96
N MET A 294 19.67 8.74 7.89
CA MET A 294 18.68 9.81 7.72
C MET A 294 19.37 11.18 7.71
N PRO A 295 18.94 12.07 6.80
CA PRO A 295 19.35 13.47 6.89
C PRO A 295 19.00 14.01 8.28
N LYS A 296 19.99 14.40 9.05
CA LYS A 296 19.75 15.14 10.29
C LYS A 296 19.15 16.48 9.87
N ILE A 297 17.91 16.74 10.21
CA ILE A 297 17.37 18.09 10.17
C ILE A 297 18.14 18.83 11.26
N GLU A 298 19.24 19.50 10.90
CA GLU A 298 19.82 20.49 11.77
C GLU A 298 18.71 21.49 12.07
N SER A 299 18.33 21.56 13.34
CA SER A 299 17.44 22.58 13.84
C SER A 299 18.04 23.92 13.44
N ILE A 300 17.50 24.53 12.39
CA ILE A 300 17.74 25.96 12.13
C ILE A 300 17.05 26.67 13.29
N ILE A 301 17.87 27.02 14.27
CA ILE A 301 17.52 27.90 15.40
C ILE A 301 17.43 29.33 14.84
#